data_93c9f6db9ca9729ceabf3f7bee4375e3
#
_entry.id   93c9f6db9ca9729ceabf3f7bee4375e3
#
_cell.length_a   1.000
_cell.length_b   1.000
_cell.length_c   1.000
_cell.angle_alpha   90.00
_cell.angle_beta   90.00
_cell.angle_gamma   90.00
#
_symmetry.space_group_name_H-M   'P 1'
#
loop_
_entity.id
_entity.type
_entity.pdbx_description
1 polymer ?
#
loop_
_entity_poly.entity_id
_entity_poly.type
_entity_poly.pdbx_seq_one_letter_code
_entity_poly.pdbx_strand_id
1 'polypeptide(L)'
;MNHPLPDNSQGHSSLAAIILTDAVGFSARMSTDEEDTLGLIHRDLKLMETLCQQFEGQVVKSTGDGLLMCFSSAVQAVSCSLEIQRQLASPTQTSQKRLEHRIGVHLGDVFFKDDDVMGNGVNIA
;
A
#
# COMPACT_ATOMS: atom_id res chain seq x y z
N MET A 1 4.13 -23.91 -20.61
CA MET A 1 5.50 -24.27 -20.86
C MET A 1 6.46 -23.43 -20.06
N ASN A 2 7.38 -24.05 -19.50
CA ASN A 2 8.35 -23.36 -18.71
C ASN A 2 9.58 -23.06 -19.53
N HIS A 3 10.01 -21.83 -19.51
CA HIS A 3 11.28 -21.47 -20.12
C HIS A 3 12.11 -20.74 -19.07
N PRO A 4 13.39 -20.79 -19.22
CA PRO A 4 14.25 -20.17 -18.22
C PRO A 4 14.02 -18.67 -18.18
N LEU A 5 13.99 -18.14 -16.99
CA LEU A 5 13.95 -16.71 -16.84
C LEU A 5 15.26 -16.11 -17.30
N PRO A 6 15.24 -14.94 -17.86
CA PRO A 6 16.47 -14.23 -18.10
C PRO A 6 17.11 -13.97 -16.75
N ASP A 7 18.32 -13.90 -16.67
CA ASP A 7 19.16 -13.60 -15.54
C ASP A 7 18.43 -13.26 -14.22
N ASN A 8 18.34 -14.23 -13.33
CA ASN A 8 17.66 -14.07 -12.04
C ASN A 8 18.35 -13.07 -11.13
N SER A 9 19.62 -12.77 -11.36
CA SER A 9 20.30 -11.79 -10.52
C SER A 9 19.78 -10.39 -10.74
N GLN A 10 19.04 -10.16 -11.83
CA GLN A 10 18.46 -8.86 -12.15
C GLN A 10 16.98 -8.77 -11.77
N GLY A 11 16.43 -9.82 -11.17
CA GLY A 11 15.05 -9.85 -10.76
C GLY A 11 14.22 -10.80 -11.59
N HIS A 12 12.92 -10.77 -11.40
CA HIS A 12 12.01 -11.68 -12.07
C HIS A 12 10.63 -11.04 -12.21
N SER A 13 9.84 -11.56 -13.16
CA SER A 13 8.45 -11.16 -13.37
C SER A 13 7.52 -12.13 -12.67
N SER A 14 6.44 -11.62 -12.12
CA SER A 14 5.45 -12.45 -11.46
C SER A 14 4.11 -11.74 -11.46
N LEU A 15 3.02 -12.52 -11.51
CA LEU A 15 1.68 -11.96 -11.34
C LEU A 15 1.51 -11.62 -9.86
N ALA A 16 1.06 -10.40 -9.60
CA ALA A 16 0.90 -9.94 -8.24
C ALA A 16 -0.25 -8.95 -8.15
N ALA A 17 -0.78 -8.79 -6.94
CA ALA A 17 -1.72 -7.73 -6.63
C ALA A 17 -0.96 -6.58 -6.00
N ILE A 18 -1.13 -5.40 -6.56
CA ILE A 18 -0.47 -4.19 -6.10
C ILE A 18 -1.51 -3.33 -5.41
N ILE A 19 -1.19 -2.89 -4.20
CA ILE A 19 -2.04 -1.94 -3.47
C ILE A 19 -1.26 -0.64 -3.32
N LEU A 20 -1.92 0.46 -3.69
CA LEU A 20 -1.35 1.78 -3.47
C LEU A 20 -2.35 2.61 -2.68
N THR A 21 -1.89 3.22 -1.60
CA THR A 21 -2.74 4.07 -0.78
C THR A 21 -2.26 5.51 -0.79
N ASP A 22 -3.18 6.44 -0.56
CA ASP A 22 -2.82 7.83 -0.29
C ASP A 22 -3.86 8.45 0.65
N ALA A 23 -3.46 9.53 1.30
CA ALA A 23 -4.35 10.24 2.22
C ALA A 23 -5.03 11.39 1.48
N VAL A 24 -6.35 11.41 1.54
CA VAL A 24 -7.15 12.45 0.89
C VAL A 24 -6.87 13.80 1.54
N GLY A 25 -6.53 14.79 0.73
CA GLY A 25 -6.32 16.14 1.22
C GLY A 25 -5.08 16.31 2.09
N PHE A 26 -4.09 15.45 1.95
CA PHE A 26 -2.93 15.45 2.81
C PHE A 26 -2.16 16.77 2.75
N SER A 27 -1.91 17.28 1.54
CA SER A 27 -1.14 18.52 1.37
C SER A 27 -1.84 19.71 2.03
N ALA A 28 -3.16 19.79 1.89
CA ALA A 28 -3.94 20.87 2.49
C ALA A 28 -3.87 20.81 4.02
N ARG A 29 -3.98 19.62 4.58
CA ARG A 29 -3.89 19.46 6.03
C ARG A 29 -2.49 19.73 6.55
N MET A 30 -1.47 19.35 5.78
CA MET A 30 -0.08 19.62 6.15
C MET A 30 0.17 21.14 6.22
N SER A 31 -0.45 21.92 5.33
CA SER A 31 -0.23 23.35 5.35
C SER A 31 -0.98 24.07 6.48
N THR A 32 -2.01 23.45 7.05
CA THR A 32 -2.76 24.06 8.15
C THR A 32 -2.36 23.53 9.51
N ASP A 33 -1.95 22.27 9.61
CA ASP A 33 -1.58 21.64 10.87
C ASP A 33 -0.60 20.50 10.60
N GLU A 34 0.65 20.87 10.37
CA GLU A 34 1.68 19.91 9.98
C GLU A 34 1.93 18.86 11.05
N GLU A 35 2.08 19.30 12.29
CA GLU A 35 2.46 18.39 13.36
C GLU A 35 1.37 17.35 13.64
N ASP A 36 0.13 17.79 13.72
CA ASP A 36 -1.00 16.87 13.95
C ASP A 36 -1.17 15.91 12.77
N THR A 37 -1.05 16.43 11.57
CA THR A 37 -1.21 15.61 10.36
C THR A 37 -0.12 14.54 10.27
N LEU A 38 1.13 14.90 10.58
CA LEU A 38 2.22 13.92 10.58
C LEU A 38 1.98 12.82 11.61
N GLY A 39 1.47 13.17 12.80
CA GLY A 39 1.15 12.17 13.80
C GLY A 39 0.07 11.21 13.33
N LEU A 40 -0.96 11.73 12.68
CA LEU A 40 -2.04 10.91 12.15
C LEU A 40 -1.56 9.99 11.04
N ILE A 41 -0.76 10.50 10.11
CA ILE A 41 -0.29 9.67 9.01
C ILE A 41 0.65 8.58 9.49
N HIS A 42 1.53 8.87 10.42
CA HIS A 42 2.44 7.86 10.98
C HIS A 42 1.66 6.74 11.66
N ARG A 43 0.63 7.09 12.42
CA ARG A 43 -0.24 6.12 13.06
C ARG A 43 -0.91 5.21 12.03
N ASP A 44 -1.46 5.82 10.99
CA ASP A 44 -2.22 5.08 9.97
C ASP A 44 -1.31 4.20 9.12
N LEU A 45 -0.14 4.71 8.74
CA LEU A 45 0.81 3.91 7.96
C LEU A 45 1.33 2.72 8.77
N LYS A 46 1.51 2.91 10.07
CA LYS A 46 1.93 1.80 10.93
C LYS A 46 0.87 0.71 10.98
N LEU A 47 -0.39 1.10 11.08
CA LEU A 47 -1.51 0.15 11.03
C LEU A 47 -1.53 -0.61 9.71
N MET A 48 -1.39 0.10 8.59
CA MET A 48 -1.39 -0.52 7.27
C MET A 48 -0.24 -1.51 7.13
N GLU A 49 0.95 -1.14 7.61
CA GLU A 49 2.12 -2.01 7.56
C GLU A 49 1.89 -3.30 8.35
N THR A 50 1.32 -3.17 9.54
CA THR A 50 1.01 -4.32 10.38
C THR A 50 0.00 -5.24 9.70
N LEU A 51 -1.07 -4.67 9.13
CA LEU A 51 -2.08 -5.46 8.44
C LEU A 51 -1.52 -6.09 7.16
N CYS A 52 -0.68 -5.37 6.44
CA CYS A 52 -0.03 -5.92 5.25
C CYS A 52 0.71 -7.22 5.60
N GLN A 53 1.46 -7.21 6.68
CA GLN A 53 2.19 -8.39 7.11
C GLN A 53 1.26 -9.53 7.55
N GLN A 54 0.18 -9.19 8.24
CA GLN A 54 -0.80 -10.20 8.67
C GLN A 54 -1.48 -10.90 7.50
N PHE A 55 -1.66 -10.17 6.40
CA PHE A 55 -2.26 -10.74 5.19
C PHE A 55 -1.22 -11.22 4.18
N GLU A 56 0.00 -11.43 4.64
CA GLU A 56 1.09 -12.02 3.87
C GLU A 56 1.52 -11.17 2.67
N GLY A 57 1.39 -9.85 2.81
CA GLY A 57 1.89 -8.92 1.84
C GLY A 57 3.25 -8.39 2.19
N GLN A 58 3.79 -7.59 1.29
CA GLN A 58 5.07 -6.94 1.48
C GLN A 58 4.93 -5.46 1.21
N VAL A 59 5.38 -4.64 2.14
CA VAL A 59 5.48 -3.20 1.91
C VAL A 59 6.71 -2.96 1.05
N VAL A 60 6.50 -2.38 -0.12
CA VAL A 60 7.59 -2.11 -1.06
C VAL A 60 8.23 -0.77 -0.74
N LYS A 61 7.40 0.25 -0.54
CA LYS A 61 7.92 1.56 -0.18
C LYS A 61 6.81 2.46 0.34
N SER A 62 7.22 3.52 1.04
CA SER A 62 6.33 4.58 1.47
C SER A 62 6.41 5.73 0.48
N THR A 63 5.26 6.35 0.21
CA THR A 63 5.19 7.51 -0.68
C THR A 63 5.03 8.82 0.09
N GLY A 64 5.16 8.77 1.41
CA GLY A 64 4.97 9.93 2.27
C GLY A 64 3.61 9.92 2.95
N ASP A 65 2.54 9.87 2.19
CA ASP A 65 1.18 9.83 2.72
C ASP A 65 0.47 8.50 2.44
N GLY A 66 1.21 7.49 2.00
CA GLY A 66 0.66 6.18 1.71
C GLY A 66 1.73 5.13 1.56
N LEU A 67 1.31 3.94 1.20
CA LEU A 67 2.19 2.80 1.02
C LEU A 67 1.95 2.14 -0.33
N LEU A 68 3.01 1.60 -0.89
CA LEU A 68 2.95 0.67 -2.01
C LEU A 68 3.18 -0.72 -1.45
N MET A 69 2.18 -1.58 -1.59
CA MET A 69 2.22 -2.94 -1.06
C MET A 69 2.01 -3.95 -2.18
N CYS A 70 2.59 -5.12 -2.01
CA CYS A 70 2.53 -6.17 -3.01
C CYS A 70 2.11 -7.48 -2.36
N PHE A 71 1.19 -8.19 -3.01
CA PHE A 71 0.68 -9.48 -2.54
C PHE A 71 0.74 -10.48 -3.67
N SER A 72 1.08 -11.71 -3.37
CA SER A 72 1.03 -12.79 -4.36
C SER A 72 -0.38 -13.33 -4.53
N SER A 73 -1.30 -12.96 -3.65
CA SER A 73 -2.70 -13.41 -3.69
C SER A 73 -3.63 -12.20 -3.78
N ALA A 74 -4.48 -12.20 -4.81
CA ALA A 74 -5.49 -11.15 -4.97
C ALA A 74 -6.49 -11.16 -3.82
N VAL A 75 -6.83 -12.34 -3.32
CA VAL A 75 -7.77 -12.47 -2.19
C VAL A 75 -7.18 -11.81 -0.94
N GLN A 76 -5.91 -12.08 -0.66
CA GLN A 76 -5.25 -11.46 0.49
C GLN A 76 -5.15 -9.95 0.33
N ALA A 77 -4.87 -9.47 -0.87
CA ALA A 77 -4.78 -8.04 -1.13
C ALA A 77 -6.11 -7.34 -0.86
N VAL A 78 -7.20 -7.88 -1.39
CA VAL A 78 -8.53 -7.31 -1.19
C VAL A 78 -8.93 -7.39 0.27
N SER A 79 -8.70 -8.53 0.91
CA SER A 79 -9.02 -8.70 2.33
C SER A 79 -8.26 -7.72 3.20
N CYS A 80 -6.99 -7.50 2.91
CA CYS A 80 -6.18 -6.53 3.62
C CYS A 80 -6.73 -5.11 3.44
N SER A 81 -7.08 -4.76 2.21
CA SER A 81 -7.63 -3.43 1.91
C SER A 81 -8.91 -3.17 2.67
N LEU A 82 -9.80 -4.15 2.72
CA LEU A 82 -11.05 -4.02 3.45
C LEU A 82 -10.82 -3.89 4.95
N GLU A 83 -9.88 -4.67 5.48
CA GLU A 83 -9.56 -4.60 6.90
C GLU A 83 -8.93 -3.26 7.28
N ILE A 84 -8.07 -2.72 6.41
CA ILE A 84 -7.50 -1.39 6.63
C ILE A 84 -8.64 -0.37 6.75
N GLN A 85 -9.56 -0.35 5.78
CA GLN A 85 -10.65 0.61 5.80
C GLN A 85 -11.55 0.42 7.01
N ARG A 86 -11.80 -0.83 7.40
CA ARG A 86 -12.62 -1.12 8.57
C ARG A 86 -12.00 -0.54 9.83
N GLN A 87 -10.71 -0.73 10.02
CA GLN A 87 -10.03 -0.26 11.22
C GLN A 87 -9.87 1.26 11.23
N LEU A 88 -9.62 1.85 10.07
CA LEU A 88 -9.51 3.30 9.98
C LEU A 88 -10.84 4.01 10.24
N ALA A 89 -11.96 3.33 9.99
CA ALA A 89 -13.29 3.87 10.25
C ALA A 89 -13.79 3.56 11.64
N SER A 90 -12.92 3.10 12.54
CA SER A 90 -13.30 2.72 13.89
C SER A 90 -14.00 3.87 14.61
N PRO A 91 -15.11 3.58 15.34
CA PRO A 91 -15.83 4.63 16.06
C PRO A 91 -15.05 5.22 17.24
N THR A 92 -13.93 4.63 17.61
CA THR A 92 -13.09 5.18 18.65
C THR A 92 -12.33 6.42 18.20
N GLN A 93 -12.34 6.72 16.90
CA GLN A 93 -11.68 7.89 16.36
C GLN A 93 -12.72 8.93 15.97
N THR A 94 -12.46 10.18 16.34
CA THR A 94 -13.32 11.28 15.92
C THR A 94 -12.99 11.67 14.49
N SER A 95 -13.99 12.19 13.76
CA SER A 95 -13.77 12.58 12.38
C SER A 95 -12.74 13.69 12.23
N GLN A 96 -12.61 14.54 13.24
CA GLN A 96 -11.65 15.63 13.22
C GLN A 96 -10.21 15.15 13.35
N LYS A 97 -10.03 13.97 13.93
CA LYS A 97 -8.71 13.41 14.17
C LYS A 97 -8.48 12.17 13.33
N ARG A 98 -9.01 12.20 12.13
CA ARG A 98 -8.96 11.06 11.23
C ARG A 98 -8.63 11.53 9.82
N LEU A 99 -7.76 10.77 9.18
CA LEU A 99 -7.48 10.94 7.75
C LEU A 99 -8.32 9.94 6.98
N GLU A 100 -8.77 10.34 5.81
CA GLU A 100 -9.36 9.42 4.86
C GLU A 100 -8.29 8.94 3.89
N HIS A 101 -8.31 7.66 3.57
CA HIS A 101 -7.34 7.07 2.67
C HIS A 101 -8.03 6.48 1.46
N ARG A 102 -7.43 6.68 0.29
CA ARG A 102 -7.85 5.99 -0.92
C ARG A 102 -6.96 4.79 -1.10
N ILE A 103 -7.56 3.68 -1.51
CA ILE A 103 -6.84 2.44 -1.73
C ILE A 103 -7.16 1.95 -3.13
N GLY A 104 -6.13 1.87 -3.97
CA GLY A 104 -6.26 1.28 -5.29
C GLY A 104 -5.65 -0.10 -5.30
N VAL A 105 -6.35 -1.06 -5.90
CA VAL A 105 -5.88 -2.43 -6.03
C VAL A 105 -5.79 -2.76 -7.50
N HIS A 106 -4.65 -3.26 -7.92
CA HIS A 106 -4.42 -3.66 -9.31
C HIS A 106 -3.77 -5.03 -9.35
N LEU A 107 -4.27 -5.89 -10.23
CA LEU A 107 -3.69 -7.20 -10.46
C LEU A 107 -3.00 -7.19 -11.81
N GLY A 108 -1.76 -7.59 -11.86
CA GLY A 108 -1.02 -7.63 -13.11
C GLY A 108 0.37 -8.17 -12.93
N ASP A 109 1.06 -8.27 -14.05
CA ASP A 109 2.45 -8.71 -14.04
C ASP A 109 3.34 -7.57 -13.55
N VAL A 110 4.21 -7.89 -12.61
CA VAL A 110 5.17 -6.94 -12.07
C VAL A 110 6.55 -7.55 -12.12
N PHE A 111 7.55 -6.70 -12.14
CA PHE A 111 8.93 -7.11 -12.14
C PHE A 111 9.55 -6.73 -10.80
N PHE A 112 10.09 -7.74 -10.12
CA PHE A 112 10.75 -7.54 -8.82
C PHE A 112 12.24 -7.48 -9.04
N LYS A 113 12.85 -6.39 -8.59
CA LYS A 113 14.29 -6.22 -8.63
C LYS A 113 14.71 -5.49 -7.36
N ASP A 114 15.61 -6.11 -6.60
CA ASP A 114 16.01 -5.60 -5.29
C ASP A 114 14.77 -5.46 -4.41
N ASP A 115 14.51 -4.29 -3.87
CA ASP A 115 13.35 -4.05 -3.01
C ASP A 115 12.29 -3.22 -3.72
N ASP A 116 12.36 -3.13 -5.03
CA ASP A 116 11.43 -2.31 -5.78
C ASP A 116 10.56 -3.17 -6.70
N VAL A 117 9.40 -2.64 -7.03
CA VAL A 117 8.44 -3.28 -7.92
C VAL A 117 8.26 -2.40 -9.14
N MET A 118 8.44 -2.99 -10.32
CA MET A 118 8.31 -2.28 -11.58
C MET A 118 7.31 -3.02 -12.46
N GLY A 119 6.55 -2.27 -13.23
CA GLY A 119 5.60 -2.85 -14.17
C GLY A 119 4.35 -2.00 -14.30
N ASN A 120 3.41 -2.51 -15.08
CA ASN A 120 2.19 -1.77 -15.39
C ASN A 120 1.35 -1.50 -14.16
N GLY A 121 1.30 -2.43 -13.23
CA GLY A 121 0.48 -2.29 -12.03
C GLY A 121 0.88 -1.12 -11.17
N VAL A 122 2.16 -0.80 -11.12
CA VAL A 122 2.66 0.28 -10.27
C VAL A 122 2.15 1.64 -10.74
N ASN A 123 1.99 1.82 -12.05
CA ASN A 123 1.56 3.09 -12.60
C ASN A 123 0.04 3.26 -12.59
N ILE A 124 -0.70 2.19 -12.46
CA ILE A 124 -2.16 2.20 -12.54
C ILE A 124 -2.79 2.29 -11.15
N ALA A 125 -2.22 1.58 -10.20
CA ALA A 125 -2.75 1.52 -8.84
C ALA A 125 -2.58 2.84 -8.04
#